data_4aadb4d8ac91b6d54e536ee7692548a4
#
_entry.id   4aadb4d8ac91b6d54e536ee7692548a4
#
_cell.length_a   1.000
_cell.length_b   1.000
_cell.length_c   1.000
_cell.angle_alpha   90.00
_cell.angle_beta   90.00
_cell.angle_gamma   90.00
#
_symmetry.space_group_name_H-M   'P 1'
#
loop_
_entity.id
_entity.type
_entity.pdbx_description
1 polymer ?
#
loop_
_entity_poly.entity_id
_entity_poly.type
_entity_poly.pdbx_seq_one_letter_code
_entity_poly.pdbx_strand_id
1 'polypeptide(L)'
;MIPEFKRPELEDKELIDYYFAQAPSRSCERTFANVYLWSRQYKVKYAILHNALVFRDEGDGHTYAYPVGKPEAVKAALEELMKICEDEDCEFGLYCVTPENFSQMEEWYPGQFRIEYDRDQADYIYETEKLATLAGKKLHGKRNHINKFKQLYPDWSYESLSDENVEACFQMALKWRNSNGCNDDPEKNAEMCVSLNSLRLYKELGFKGGVLRNGEKIVAFTVGEELCKDTFVVHIEKAFADVQGAYPMINQQFVEHECMDYTYVNREDDAGEEGLRKDKLSYRPVFLEEKGFVTRIGGQQ
;
A
#
# COMPACT_ATOMS: atom_id res chain seq x y z
N MET A 1 -1.21 20.83 25.57
CA MET A 1 -0.13 19.84 25.82
C MET A 1 0.08 19.09 24.52
N ILE A 2 1.32 19.12 23.98
CA ILE A 2 1.62 18.42 22.71
C ILE A 2 1.43 16.93 22.97
N PRO A 3 0.65 16.21 22.16
CA PRO A 3 0.46 14.78 22.31
C PRO A 3 1.77 14.02 22.10
N GLU A 4 1.97 12.97 22.88
CA GLU A 4 3.13 12.08 22.71
C GLU A 4 2.89 11.17 21.50
N PHE A 5 3.63 11.38 20.44
CA PHE A 5 3.63 10.50 19.26
C PHE A 5 4.61 9.38 19.44
N LYS A 6 4.18 8.14 19.24
CA LYS A 6 5.02 6.93 19.31
C LYS A 6 5.04 6.18 17.98
N ARG A 7 6.13 5.45 17.73
CA ARG A 7 6.21 4.60 16.55
C ARG A 7 5.26 3.40 16.68
N PRO A 8 4.59 2.97 15.59
CA PRO A 8 3.80 1.74 15.61
C PRO A 8 4.66 0.51 15.92
N GLU A 9 4.23 -0.30 16.88
CA GLU A 9 4.81 -1.61 17.22
C GLU A 9 3.74 -2.70 17.01
N LEU A 10 4.13 -3.99 17.00
CA LEU A 10 3.19 -5.09 16.69
C LEU A 10 2.00 -5.15 17.68
N GLU A 11 2.23 -4.77 18.91
CA GLU A 11 1.22 -4.72 19.97
C GLU A 11 0.14 -3.66 19.71
N ASP A 12 0.42 -2.69 18.85
CA ASP A 12 -0.52 -1.63 18.50
C ASP A 12 -1.52 -2.03 17.40
N LYS A 13 -1.36 -3.24 16.82
CA LYS A 13 -2.17 -3.70 15.69
C LYS A 13 -3.67 -3.61 15.97
N GLU A 14 -4.14 -4.18 17.06
CA GLU A 14 -5.57 -4.18 17.40
C GLU A 14 -6.13 -2.77 17.55
N LEU A 15 -5.35 -1.86 18.13
CA LEU A 15 -5.75 -0.46 18.31
C LEU A 15 -5.85 0.28 16.96
N ILE A 16 -4.85 0.13 16.10
CA ILE A 16 -4.80 0.82 14.80
C ILE A 16 -5.89 0.26 13.88
N ASP A 17 -6.04 -1.07 13.80
CA ASP A 17 -7.10 -1.72 13.04
C ASP A 17 -8.51 -1.30 13.48
N TYR A 18 -8.72 -1.13 14.81
CA TYR A 18 -9.98 -0.61 15.34
C TYR A 18 -10.34 0.76 14.76
N TYR A 19 -9.37 1.67 14.63
CA TYR A 19 -9.62 2.99 14.04
C TYR A 19 -9.82 2.91 12.53
N PHE A 20 -9.04 2.11 11.82
CA PHE A 20 -9.21 1.93 10.37
C PHE A 20 -10.59 1.34 10.03
N ALA A 21 -11.09 0.42 10.84
CA ALA A 21 -12.44 -0.13 10.66
C ALA A 21 -13.57 0.90 10.84
N GLN A 22 -13.33 2.02 11.57
CA GLN A 22 -14.33 3.08 11.74
C GLN A 22 -14.45 3.99 10.49
N ALA A 23 -13.40 4.09 9.68
CA ALA A 23 -13.35 4.92 8.49
C ALA A 23 -12.72 4.13 7.32
N PRO A 24 -13.43 3.12 6.76
CA PRO A 24 -12.93 2.31 5.67
C PRO A 24 -12.49 3.17 4.47
N SER A 25 -11.38 2.81 3.88
CA SER A 25 -10.82 3.47 2.69
C SER A 25 -10.21 2.42 1.76
N ARG A 26 -10.06 2.77 0.48
CA ARG A 26 -9.32 1.93 -0.48
C ARG A 26 -7.88 2.38 -0.68
N SER A 27 -7.41 3.36 0.08
CA SER A 27 -6.01 3.83 0.11
C SER A 27 -5.13 2.78 0.81
N CYS A 28 -4.04 2.38 0.18
CA CYS A 28 -3.16 1.30 0.67
C CYS A 28 -2.55 1.57 2.05
N GLU A 29 -2.43 2.82 2.46
CA GLU A 29 -1.95 3.23 3.79
C GLU A 29 -2.94 2.94 4.92
N ARG A 30 -4.14 2.44 4.61
CA ARG A 30 -5.20 2.17 5.59
C ARG A 30 -5.18 0.73 6.11
N THR A 31 -3.99 0.11 6.15
CA THR A 31 -3.75 -1.15 6.87
C THR A 31 -2.67 -0.96 7.93
N PHE A 32 -2.77 -1.73 9.02
CA PHE A 32 -1.72 -1.74 10.04
C PHE A 32 -0.39 -2.19 9.45
N ALA A 33 -0.39 -3.19 8.58
CA ALA A 33 0.84 -3.73 8.02
C ALA A 33 1.59 -2.71 7.17
N ASN A 34 0.90 -1.92 6.34
CA ASN A 34 1.52 -0.83 5.58
C ASN A 34 2.18 0.17 6.55
N VAL A 35 1.41 0.70 7.50
CA VAL A 35 1.92 1.67 8.47
C VAL A 35 3.10 1.12 9.26
N TYR A 36 3.02 -0.11 9.77
CA TYR A 36 4.07 -0.73 10.58
C TYR A 36 5.35 -0.94 9.78
N LEU A 37 5.24 -1.50 8.56
CA LEU A 37 6.39 -1.83 7.73
C LEU A 37 7.13 -0.58 7.24
N TRP A 38 6.40 0.47 6.85
CA TRP A 38 6.97 1.70 6.33
C TRP A 38 7.36 2.72 7.40
N SER A 39 6.80 2.63 8.62
CA SER A 39 7.06 3.61 9.70
C SER A 39 8.52 3.81 10.05
N ARG A 40 9.36 2.79 9.83
CA ARG A 40 10.80 2.88 10.10
C ARG A 40 11.57 3.62 9.00
N GLN A 41 11.07 3.55 7.78
CA GLN A 41 11.69 4.24 6.63
C GLN A 41 11.31 5.73 6.61
N TYR A 42 10.02 6.01 6.76
CA TYR A 42 9.47 7.37 6.74
C TYR A 42 9.37 8.01 8.11
N LYS A 43 9.89 7.36 9.18
CA LYS A 43 9.84 7.87 10.57
C LYS A 43 8.44 8.24 11.04
N VAL A 44 7.43 7.53 10.55
CA VAL A 44 6.02 7.77 10.91
C VAL A 44 5.78 7.39 12.36
N LYS A 45 5.13 8.28 13.10
CA LYS A 45 4.64 8.06 14.46
C LYS A 45 3.14 8.28 14.51
N TYR A 46 2.48 7.79 15.55
CA TYR A 46 1.06 7.98 15.75
C TYR A 46 0.71 8.43 17.16
N ALA A 47 -0.44 9.07 17.30
CA ALA A 47 -1.08 9.39 18.57
C ALA A 47 -2.60 9.28 18.44
N ILE A 48 -3.30 9.21 19.56
CA ILE A 48 -4.76 9.34 19.60
C ILE A 48 -5.10 10.72 20.13
N LEU A 49 -5.78 11.54 19.30
CA LEU A 49 -6.27 12.85 19.63
C LEU A 49 -7.80 12.88 19.51
N HIS A 50 -8.49 13.30 20.56
CA HIS A 50 -9.96 13.41 20.56
C HIS A 50 -10.69 12.15 20.04
N ASN A 51 -10.15 10.97 20.30
CA ASN A 51 -10.62 9.68 19.74
C ASN A 51 -10.49 9.57 18.21
N ALA A 52 -9.55 10.27 17.60
CA ALA A 52 -9.09 10.05 16.25
C ALA A 52 -7.63 9.56 16.25
N LEU A 53 -7.32 8.61 15.39
CA LEU A 53 -5.95 8.15 15.13
C LEU A 53 -5.28 9.14 14.18
N VAL A 54 -4.13 9.65 14.58
CA VAL A 54 -3.34 10.62 13.82
C VAL A 54 -1.94 10.06 13.61
N PHE A 55 -1.48 10.06 12.37
CA PHE A 55 -0.09 9.78 12.03
C PHE A 55 0.65 11.07 11.73
N ARG A 56 1.93 11.11 12.10
CA ARG A 56 2.84 12.22 11.84
C ARG A 56 4.11 11.71 11.19
N ASP A 57 4.51 12.36 10.10
CA ASP A 57 5.84 12.20 9.52
C ASP A 57 6.82 13.13 10.24
N GLU A 58 7.94 12.56 10.71
CA GLU A 58 9.02 13.33 11.35
C GLU A 58 10.21 13.58 10.40
N GLY A 59 10.10 13.22 9.11
CA GLY A 59 11.18 13.39 8.13
C GLY A 59 11.44 14.85 7.77
N ASP A 60 10.42 15.54 7.31
CA ASP A 60 10.50 16.90 6.71
C ASP A 60 9.70 17.97 7.47
N GLY A 61 9.41 17.75 8.74
CA GLY A 61 8.62 18.68 9.52
C GLY A 61 7.34 18.06 10.10
N HIS A 62 6.40 18.90 10.52
CA HIS A 62 5.21 18.43 11.21
C HIS A 62 4.03 18.23 10.25
N THR A 63 4.18 17.33 9.26
CA THR A 63 3.06 16.93 8.41
C THR A 63 2.32 15.74 8.99
N TYR A 64 0.99 15.73 8.86
CA TYR A 64 0.12 14.73 9.42
C TYR A 64 -0.65 14.00 8.32
N ALA A 65 -0.91 12.69 8.49
CA ALA A 65 -1.92 12.06 7.68
C ALA A 65 -3.32 12.55 8.07
N TYR A 66 -4.27 12.54 7.13
CA TYR A 66 -5.65 12.85 7.46
C TYR A 66 -6.14 11.96 8.63
N PRO A 67 -6.65 12.56 9.74
CA PRO A 67 -7.02 11.79 10.94
C PRO A 67 -8.09 10.73 10.64
N VAL A 68 -8.04 9.63 11.39
CA VAL A 68 -8.94 8.49 11.21
C VAL A 68 -9.84 8.32 12.42
N GLY A 69 -11.15 8.35 12.19
CA GLY A 69 -12.14 8.22 13.26
C GLY A 69 -13.52 8.67 12.81
N LYS A 70 -14.41 8.84 13.79
CA LYS A 70 -15.74 9.43 13.52
C LYS A 70 -15.58 10.91 13.13
N PRO A 71 -16.50 11.47 12.32
CA PRO A 71 -16.38 12.86 11.82
C PRO A 71 -16.12 13.91 12.90
N GLU A 72 -16.80 13.80 14.05
CA GLU A 72 -16.63 14.76 15.16
C GLU A 72 -15.23 14.65 15.80
N ALA A 73 -14.70 13.43 15.93
CA ALA A 73 -13.36 13.17 16.44
C ALA A 73 -12.29 13.69 15.47
N VAL A 74 -12.48 13.45 14.18
CA VAL A 74 -11.59 13.95 13.10
C VAL A 74 -11.56 15.47 13.12
N LYS A 75 -12.71 16.14 13.18
CA LYS A 75 -12.78 17.60 13.23
C LYS A 75 -12.04 18.16 14.44
N ALA A 76 -12.29 17.61 15.63
CA ALA A 76 -11.61 18.04 16.86
C ALA A 76 -10.09 17.80 16.81
N ALA A 77 -9.66 16.68 16.21
CA ALA A 77 -8.23 16.42 15.98
C ALA A 77 -7.60 17.43 15.03
N LEU A 78 -8.26 17.77 13.91
CA LEU A 78 -7.78 18.80 12.98
C LEU A 78 -7.63 20.16 13.64
N GLU A 79 -8.61 20.57 14.46
CA GLU A 79 -8.56 21.83 15.23
C GLU A 79 -7.36 21.85 16.19
N GLU A 80 -7.08 20.75 16.90
CA GLU A 80 -5.91 20.64 17.78
C GLU A 80 -4.60 20.66 16.99
N LEU A 81 -4.52 19.96 15.85
CA LEU A 81 -3.31 19.93 15.00
C LEU A 81 -3.00 21.32 14.41
N MET A 82 -4.02 22.03 13.95
CA MET A 82 -3.86 23.43 13.49
C MET A 82 -3.33 24.32 14.59
N LYS A 83 -3.85 24.17 15.81
CA LYS A 83 -3.39 24.93 16.96
C LYS A 83 -1.96 24.58 17.35
N ILE A 84 -1.58 23.31 17.32
CA ILE A 84 -0.18 22.88 17.58
C ILE A 84 0.76 23.54 16.58
N CYS A 85 0.42 23.56 15.28
CA CYS A 85 1.24 24.23 14.28
C CYS A 85 1.33 25.75 14.50
N GLU A 86 0.23 26.41 14.92
CA GLU A 86 0.26 27.84 15.28
C GLU A 86 1.15 28.11 16.51
N ASP A 87 1.07 27.27 17.55
CA ASP A 87 1.89 27.40 18.77
C ASP A 87 3.37 27.11 18.53
N GLU A 88 3.71 26.23 17.57
CA GLU A 88 5.08 25.85 17.19
C GLU A 88 5.66 26.68 16.02
N ASP A 89 4.91 27.62 15.48
CA ASP A 89 5.27 28.45 14.32
C ASP A 89 5.67 27.59 13.10
N CYS A 90 4.89 26.52 12.84
CA CYS A 90 5.09 25.63 11.71
C CYS A 90 3.90 25.66 10.75
N GLU A 91 4.14 25.30 9.49
CA GLU A 91 3.07 25.18 8.48
C GLU A 91 2.23 23.93 8.73
N PHE A 92 0.89 24.11 8.74
CA PHE A 92 -0.04 23.00 8.79
C PHE A 92 -0.14 22.32 7.41
N GLY A 93 0.11 21.03 7.37
CA GLY A 93 -0.01 20.20 6.18
C GLY A 93 -0.61 18.83 6.48
N LEU A 94 -1.42 18.31 5.54
CA LEU A 94 -1.94 16.95 5.59
C LEU A 94 -1.53 16.19 4.33
N TYR A 95 -1.12 14.94 4.49
CA TYR A 95 -0.85 14.00 3.39
C TYR A 95 -1.88 12.85 3.37
N CYS A 96 -1.88 12.05 2.32
CA CYS A 96 -2.83 10.94 2.10
C CYS A 96 -4.31 11.38 2.21
N VAL A 97 -4.62 12.59 1.74
CA VAL A 97 -5.99 13.12 1.75
C VAL A 97 -6.71 12.69 0.47
N THR A 98 -7.77 11.91 0.61
CA THR A 98 -8.61 11.51 -0.52
C THR A 98 -9.59 12.62 -0.92
N PRO A 99 -10.22 12.57 -2.13
CA PRO A 99 -11.24 13.52 -2.52
C PRO A 99 -12.41 13.63 -1.54
N GLU A 100 -12.83 12.50 -0.95
CA GLU A 100 -13.90 12.47 0.06
C GLU A 100 -13.47 13.18 1.35
N ASN A 101 -12.23 12.94 1.80
CA ASN A 101 -11.67 13.60 2.98
C ASN A 101 -11.59 15.12 2.77
N PHE A 102 -11.14 15.55 1.59
CA PHE A 102 -11.07 16.97 1.26
C PHE A 102 -12.45 17.62 1.17
N SER A 103 -13.44 16.94 0.57
CA SER A 103 -14.83 17.38 0.57
C SER A 103 -15.35 17.61 1.99
N GLN A 104 -15.06 16.72 2.92
CA GLN A 104 -15.44 16.86 4.31
C GLN A 104 -14.76 18.06 5.00
N MET A 105 -13.48 18.30 4.67
CA MET A 105 -12.76 19.49 5.14
C MET A 105 -13.39 20.78 4.61
N GLU A 106 -13.76 20.83 3.34
CA GLU A 106 -14.42 21.99 2.74
C GLU A 106 -15.80 22.30 3.37
N GLU A 107 -16.53 21.26 3.79
CA GLU A 107 -17.78 21.47 4.57
C GLU A 107 -17.53 22.13 5.93
N TRP A 108 -16.42 21.79 6.60
CA TRP A 108 -16.08 22.33 7.91
C TRP A 108 -15.36 23.67 7.87
N TYR A 109 -14.53 23.88 6.86
CA TYR A 109 -13.61 25.02 6.71
C TYR A 109 -13.64 25.59 5.30
N PRO A 110 -14.78 26.09 4.80
CA PRO A 110 -14.94 26.45 3.40
C PRO A 110 -13.92 27.49 2.95
N GLY A 111 -13.18 27.17 1.89
CA GLY A 111 -12.20 28.05 1.27
C GLY A 111 -10.92 28.30 2.10
N GLN A 112 -10.68 27.54 3.18
CA GLN A 112 -9.48 27.73 4.00
C GLN A 112 -8.29 26.89 3.55
N PHE A 113 -8.53 25.86 2.77
CA PHE A 113 -7.50 24.90 2.36
C PHE A 113 -7.47 24.72 0.84
N ARG A 114 -6.34 24.28 0.33
CA ARG A 114 -6.16 23.77 -1.02
C ARG A 114 -5.59 22.38 -0.98
N ILE A 115 -5.89 21.56 -1.98
CA ILE A 115 -5.33 20.23 -2.17
C ILE A 115 -4.58 20.18 -3.50
N GLU A 116 -3.45 19.49 -3.50
CA GLU A 116 -2.71 19.11 -4.70
C GLU A 116 -2.64 17.58 -4.74
N TYR A 117 -3.34 16.97 -5.71
CA TYR A 117 -3.30 15.52 -5.89
C TYR A 117 -2.00 15.09 -6.54
N ASP A 118 -1.35 14.10 -5.94
CA ASP A 118 -0.13 13.54 -6.47
C ASP A 118 -0.45 12.29 -7.29
N ARG A 119 -0.25 12.39 -8.61
CA ARG A 119 -0.50 11.29 -9.53
C ARG A 119 0.41 10.08 -9.25
N ASP A 120 1.61 10.29 -8.71
CA ASP A 120 2.61 9.26 -8.48
C ASP A 120 2.25 8.40 -7.28
N GLN A 121 1.45 8.94 -6.36
CA GLN A 121 0.94 8.25 -5.16
C GLN A 121 -0.46 7.65 -5.33
N ALA A 122 -1.10 7.82 -6.49
CA ALA A 122 -2.45 7.31 -6.70
C ALA A 122 -2.47 5.78 -6.86
N ASP A 123 -3.26 5.08 -6.03
CA ASP A 123 -3.35 3.62 -6.08
C ASP A 123 -4.15 3.13 -7.27
N TYR A 124 -3.69 2.03 -7.84
CA TYR A 124 -4.34 1.37 -8.97
C TYR A 124 -5.37 0.35 -8.50
N ILE A 125 -6.65 0.63 -8.77
CA ILE A 125 -7.77 -0.24 -8.37
C ILE A 125 -8.29 -1.01 -9.58
N TYR A 126 -8.41 -2.33 -9.43
CA TYR A 126 -8.85 -3.25 -10.48
C TYR A 126 -10.07 -4.05 -10.04
N GLU A 127 -10.93 -4.41 -11.00
CA GLU A 127 -11.95 -5.44 -10.75
C GLU A 127 -11.27 -6.81 -10.59
N THR A 128 -11.56 -7.49 -9.49
CA THR A 128 -10.96 -8.79 -9.15
C THR A 128 -11.19 -9.82 -10.24
N GLU A 129 -12.42 -9.95 -10.74
CA GLU A 129 -12.74 -10.89 -11.81
C GLU A 129 -11.94 -10.63 -13.09
N LYS A 130 -11.67 -9.37 -13.42
CA LYS A 130 -10.86 -9.02 -14.61
C LYS A 130 -9.39 -9.38 -14.44
N LEU A 131 -8.83 -9.23 -13.24
CA LEU A 131 -7.45 -9.67 -12.97
C LEU A 131 -7.33 -11.20 -12.96
N ALA A 132 -8.28 -11.90 -12.35
CA ALA A 132 -8.30 -13.37 -12.30
C ALA A 132 -8.42 -13.98 -13.70
N THR A 133 -9.39 -13.52 -14.49
CA THR A 133 -9.69 -14.11 -15.80
C THR A 133 -8.87 -13.53 -16.94
N LEU A 134 -8.39 -12.30 -16.79
CA LEU A 134 -7.80 -11.47 -17.84
C LEU A 134 -8.70 -11.40 -19.09
N ALA A 135 -10.01 -11.44 -18.92
CA ALA A 135 -10.96 -11.49 -20.00
C ALA A 135 -10.96 -10.22 -20.88
N GLY A 136 -11.34 -10.40 -22.14
CA GLY A 136 -11.49 -9.30 -23.09
C GLY A 136 -10.26 -9.05 -23.97
N LYS A 137 -10.50 -8.29 -25.06
CA LYS A 137 -9.48 -8.01 -26.10
C LYS A 137 -8.30 -7.19 -25.55
N LYS A 138 -8.58 -6.26 -24.65
CA LYS A 138 -7.56 -5.33 -24.10
C LYS A 138 -6.51 -6.05 -23.22
N LEU A 139 -6.84 -7.21 -22.64
CA LEU A 139 -5.95 -8.00 -21.78
C LEU A 139 -5.33 -9.20 -22.51
N HIS A 140 -5.51 -9.31 -23.84
CA HIS A 140 -4.95 -10.39 -24.64
C HIS A 140 -3.42 -10.51 -24.50
N GLY A 141 -2.69 -9.39 -24.42
CA GLY A 141 -1.25 -9.40 -24.21
C GLY A 141 -0.84 -10.08 -22.90
N LYS A 142 -1.56 -9.83 -21.80
CA LYS A 142 -1.29 -10.47 -20.51
C LYS A 142 -1.56 -11.97 -20.55
N ARG A 143 -2.67 -12.39 -21.18
CA ARG A 143 -2.94 -13.83 -21.41
C ARG A 143 -1.84 -14.51 -22.25
N ASN A 144 -1.31 -13.82 -23.25
CA ASN A 144 -0.20 -14.36 -24.04
C ASN A 144 1.06 -14.58 -23.20
N HIS A 145 1.39 -13.66 -22.29
CA HIS A 145 2.52 -13.85 -21.37
C HIS A 145 2.31 -15.06 -20.46
N ILE A 146 1.12 -15.26 -19.93
CA ILE A 146 0.78 -16.42 -19.09
C ILE A 146 0.83 -17.72 -19.90
N ASN A 147 0.25 -17.73 -21.09
CA ASN A 147 0.30 -18.91 -21.96
C ASN A 147 1.75 -19.26 -22.32
N LYS A 148 2.57 -18.26 -22.58
CA LYS A 148 4.00 -18.46 -22.86
C LYS A 148 4.75 -19.00 -21.64
N PHE A 149 4.44 -18.48 -20.43
CA PHE A 149 4.98 -19.02 -19.18
C PHE A 149 4.64 -20.51 -19.03
N LYS A 150 3.36 -20.89 -19.16
CA LYS A 150 2.90 -22.29 -19.07
C LYS A 150 3.56 -23.22 -20.09
N GLN A 151 3.88 -22.71 -21.29
CA GLN A 151 4.60 -23.47 -22.32
C GLN A 151 6.09 -23.67 -22.00
N LEU A 152 6.73 -22.63 -21.46
CA LEU A 152 8.17 -22.67 -21.15
C LEU A 152 8.48 -23.43 -19.87
N TYR A 153 7.55 -23.42 -18.93
CA TYR A 153 7.71 -23.99 -17.59
C TYR A 153 6.56 -24.96 -17.27
N PRO A 154 6.49 -26.13 -17.92
CA PRO A 154 5.36 -27.07 -17.77
C PRO A 154 5.21 -27.62 -16.34
N ASP A 155 6.28 -27.63 -15.55
CA ASP A 155 6.30 -28.10 -14.16
C ASP A 155 6.00 -26.97 -13.15
N TRP A 156 5.34 -25.89 -13.60
CA TRP A 156 4.94 -24.82 -12.70
C TRP A 156 3.85 -25.27 -11.72
N SER A 157 3.88 -24.70 -10.53
CA SER A 157 2.80 -24.83 -9.54
C SER A 157 2.60 -23.52 -8.77
N TYR A 158 1.38 -23.35 -8.25
CA TYR A 158 1.04 -22.29 -7.31
C TYR A 158 0.76 -22.90 -5.94
N GLU A 159 1.23 -22.25 -4.89
CA GLU A 159 1.00 -22.62 -3.50
C GLU A 159 0.64 -21.36 -2.70
N SER A 160 -0.24 -21.48 -1.69
CA SER A 160 -0.38 -20.40 -0.70
C SER A 160 0.88 -20.34 0.17
N LEU A 161 1.24 -19.12 0.60
CA LEU A 161 2.36 -18.90 1.51
C LEU A 161 2.10 -19.61 2.85
N SER A 162 3.09 -20.30 3.35
CA SER A 162 3.02 -21.11 4.59
C SER A 162 4.36 -21.17 5.31
N ASP A 163 4.39 -21.73 6.52
CA ASP A 163 5.64 -21.96 7.26
C ASP A 163 6.63 -22.87 6.51
N GLU A 164 6.11 -23.74 5.63
CA GLU A 164 6.92 -24.68 4.89
C GLU A 164 7.67 -24.03 3.72
N ASN A 165 7.13 -22.93 3.17
CA ASN A 165 7.69 -22.29 1.98
C ASN A 165 8.18 -20.85 2.19
N VAL A 166 7.85 -20.19 3.30
CA VAL A 166 8.20 -18.78 3.57
C VAL A 166 9.71 -18.55 3.58
N GLU A 167 10.50 -19.46 4.17
CA GLU A 167 11.95 -19.34 4.19
C GLU A 167 12.54 -19.42 2.75
N ALA A 168 11.99 -20.27 1.91
CA ALA A 168 12.42 -20.35 0.51
C ALA A 168 12.03 -19.07 -0.29
N CYS A 169 10.89 -18.43 0.04
CA CYS A 169 10.52 -17.12 -0.50
C CYS A 169 11.49 -16.03 -0.02
N PHE A 170 11.88 -16.06 1.25
CA PHE A 170 12.87 -15.14 1.81
C PHE A 170 14.22 -15.27 1.09
N GLN A 171 14.68 -16.48 0.84
CA GLN A 171 15.90 -16.74 0.07
C GLN A 171 15.78 -16.29 -1.39
N MET A 172 14.60 -16.42 -2.01
CA MET A 172 14.31 -15.87 -3.34
C MET A 172 14.38 -14.34 -3.33
N ALA A 173 13.79 -13.67 -2.32
CA ALA A 173 13.82 -12.23 -2.16
C ALA A 173 15.26 -11.69 -2.01
N LEU A 174 16.12 -12.36 -1.25
CA LEU A 174 17.55 -12.01 -1.13
C LEU A 174 18.29 -12.12 -2.47
N LYS A 175 18.02 -13.17 -3.27
CA LYS A 175 18.58 -13.30 -4.61
C LYS A 175 18.09 -12.20 -5.54
N TRP A 176 16.80 -11.89 -5.48
CA TRP A 176 16.18 -10.80 -6.24
C TRP A 176 16.83 -9.46 -5.92
N ARG A 177 17.03 -9.14 -4.61
CA ARG A 177 17.75 -7.95 -4.14
C ARG A 177 19.11 -7.79 -4.79
N ASN A 178 19.91 -8.85 -4.79
CA ASN A 178 21.26 -8.82 -5.35
C ASN A 178 21.26 -8.62 -6.87
N SER A 179 20.26 -9.17 -7.58
CA SER A 179 20.14 -9.07 -9.04
C SER A 179 19.60 -7.72 -9.53
N ASN A 180 18.97 -6.92 -8.65
CA ASN A 180 18.30 -5.66 -9.01
C ASN A 180 18.99 -4.40 -8.47
N GLY A 181 20.23 -4.51 -7.97
CA GLY A 181 21.05 -3.36 -7.56
C GLY A 181 20.51 -2.60 -6.33
N CYS A 182 19.71 -3.27 -5.49
CA CYS A 182 19.08 -2.61 -4.33
C CYS A 182 20.10 -2.11 -3.29
N ASN A 183 21.34 -2.61 -3.30
CA ASN A 183 22.37 -2.17 -2.36
C ASN A 183 22.89 -0.74 -2.67
N ASP A 184 22.76 -0.30 -3.90
CA ASP A 184 23.25 0.98 -4.38
C ASP A 184 22.15 2.05 -4.47
N ASP A 185 20.91 1.68 -4.19
CA ASP A 185 19.71 2.52 -4.28
C ASP A 185 18.97 2.50 -2.95
N PRO A 186 18.94 3.60 -2.18
CA PRO A 186 18.31 3.66 -0.87
C PRO A 186 16.81 3.33 -0.89
N GLU A 187 16.05 3.76 -1.91
CA GLU A 187 14.62 3.52 -2.02
C GLU A 187 14.32 2.05 -2.31
N LYS A 188 15.02 1.45 -3.27
CA LYS A 188 14.92 0.01 -3.54
C LYS A 188 15.38 -0.83 -2.35
N ASN A 189 16.38 -0.35 -1.60
CA ASN A 189 16.81 -1.03 -0.38
C ASN A 189 15.74 -0.96 0.71
N ALA A 190 15.07 0.19 0.87
CA ALA A 190 13.95 0.36 1.79
C ALA A 190 12.79 -0.59 1.45
N GLU A 191 12.37 -0.62 0.19
CA GLU A 191 11.34 -1.53 -0.31
C GLU A 191 11.70 -3.00 -0.09
N MET A 192 12.97 -3.36 -0.28
CA MET A 192 13.44 -4.72 0.00
C MET A 192 13.44 -5.06 1.50
N CYS A 193 13.72 -4.11 2.37
CA CYS A 193 13.58 -4.30 3.81
C CYS A 193 12.11 -4.55 4.19
N VAL A 194 11.18 -3.79 3.61
CA VAL A 194 9.74 -4.01 3.76
C VAL A 194 9.35 -5.40 3.26
N SER A 195 9.78 -5.79 2.05
CA SER A 195 9.50 -7.11 1.47
C SER A 195 10.02 -8.27 2.31
N LEU A 196 11.22 -8.16 2.87
CA LEU A 196 11.80 -9.20 3.73
C LEU A 196 11.09 -9.29 5.09
N ASN A 197 10.70 -8.13 5.67
CA ASN A 197 9.96 -8.10 6.93
C ASN A 197 8.52 -8.59 6.75
N SER A 198 7.88 -8.32 5.61
CA SER A 198 6.55 -8.86 5.31
C SER A 198 6.54 -10.39 5.30
N LEU A 199 7.58 -11.03 4.76
CA LEU A 199 7.72 -12.48 4.80
C LEU A 199 7.99 -13.00 6.22
N ARG A 200 8.84 -12.32 7.00
CA ARG A 200 9.16 -12.73 8.39
C ARG A 200 7.97 -12.63 9.33
N LEU A 201 7.11 -11.63 9.12
CA LEU A 201 6.01 -11.27 10.00
C LEU A 201 4.64 -11.57 9.37
N TYR A 202 4.60 -12.44 8.35
CA TYR A 202 3.37 -12.64 7.57
C TYR A 202 2.19 -13.11 8.43
N LYS A 203 2.44 -13.88 9.48
CA LYS A 203 1.42 -14.33 10.43
C LYS A 203 0.96 -13.22 11.36
N GLU A 204 1.93 -12.53 11.98
CA GLU A 204 1.66 -11.43 12.92
C GLU A 204 0.92 -10.28 12.24
N LEU A 205 1.26 -10.01 10.98
CA LEU A 205 0.58 -9.00 10.17
C LEU A 205 -0.76 -9.49 9.59
N GLY A 206 -1.00 -10.81 9.56
CA GLY A 206 -2.21 -11.40 9.02
C GLY A 206 -2.23 -11.49 7.50
N PHE A 207 -1.06 -11.51 6.86
CA PHE A 207 -0.96 -11.58 5.41
C PHE A 207 -1.41 -12.93 4.83
N LYS A 208 -2.10 -12.86 3.71
CA LYS A 208 -2.16 -13.94 2.73
C LYS A 208 -1.02 -13.79 1.74
N GLY A 209 -0.50 -14.89 1.26
CA GLY A 209 0.56 -14.87 0.26
C GLY A 209 0.44 -15.98 -0.76
N GLY A 210 1.07 -15.78 -1.91
CA GLY A 210 1.14 -16.74 -2.99
C GLY A 210 2.59 -16.98 -3.45
N VAL A 211 2.88 -18.21 -3.83
CA VAL A 211 4.19 -18.66 -4.25
C VAL A 211 4.08 -19.35 -5.59
N LEU A 212 4.90 -18.94 -6.54
CA LEU A 212 4.98 -19.58 -7.87
C LEU A 212 6.27 -20.36 -7.97
N ARG A 213 6.16 -21.63 -8.35
CA ARG A 213 7.31 -22.53 -8.57
C ARG A 213 7.46 -22.90 -10.05
N ASN A 214 8.68 -23.27 -10.40
CA ASN A 214 9.02 -24.06 -11.57
C ASN A 214 9.85 -25.25 -11.10
N GLY A 215 9.22 -26.42 -11.00
CA GLY A 215 9.76 -27.55 -10.26
C GLY A 215 10.00 -27.19 -8.79
N GLU A 216 11.19 -27.45 -8.28
CA GLU A 216 11.55 -27.12 -6.89
C GLU A 216 11.92 -25.65 -6.65
N LYS A 217 12.14 -24.86 -7.73
CA LYS A 217 12.61 -23.48 -7.63
C LYS A 217 11.43 -22.52 -7.48
N ILE A 218 11.43 -21.69 -6.44
CA ILE A 218 10.53 -20.53 -6.33
C ILE A 218 11.00 -19.47 -7.34
N VAL A 219 10.07 -19.01 -8.17
CA VAL A 219 10.32 -18.01 -9.23
C VAL A 219 9.61 -16.70 -9.01
N ALA A 220 8.56 -16.70 -8.18
CA ALA A 220 7.86 -15.49 -7.73
C ALA A 220 7.14 -15.72 -6.40
N PHE A 221 6.87 -14.63 -5.68
CA PHE A 221 5.98 -14.61 -4.52
C PHE A 221 5.23 -13.28 -4.47
N THR A 222 4.12 -13.27 -3.74
CA THR A 222 3.33 -12.08 -3.46
C THR A 222 2.73 -12.17 -2.07
N VAL A 223 2.48 -11.02 -1.44
CA VAL A 223 1.75 -10.92 -0.16
C VAL A 223 0.79 -9.75 -0.19
N GLY A 224 -0.32 -9.90 0.54
CA GLY A 224 -1.33 -8.87 0.68
C GLY A 224 -2.31 -9.21 1.81
N GLU A 225 -3.29 -8.34 1.99
CA GLU A 225 -4.31 -8.47 3.05
C GLU A 225 -5.66 -7.85 2.65
N GLU A 226 -6.69 -8.09 3.43
CA GLU A 226 -7.93 -7.33 3.34
C GLU A 226 -7.65 -5.87 3.69
N LEU A 227 -8.00 -4.95 2.79
CA LEU A 227 -7.91 -3.51 3.02
C LEU A 227 -9.22 -2.97 3.62
N CYS A 228 -10.32 -3.36 3.01
CA CYS A 228 -11.66 -3.10 3.51
C CYS A 228 -12.61 -4.14 2.92
N LYS A 229 -13.88 -4.10 3.33
CA LYS A 229 -14.89 -5.13 3.01
C LYS A 229 -14.99 -5.53 1.54
N ASP A 230 -14.72 -4.61 0.60
CA ASP A 230 -14.85 -4.86 -0.84
C ASP A 230 -13.51 -4.86 -1.59
N THR A 231 -12.39 -4.61 -0.90
CA THR A 231 -11.07 -4.43 -1.53
C THR A 231 -9.99 -5.20 -0.79
N PHE A 232 -9.22 -5.97 -1.53
CA PHE A 232 -7.99 -6.61 -1.11
C PHE A 232 -6.78 -5.79 -1.60
N VAL A 233 -5.73 -5.62 -0.80
CA VAL A 233 -4.51 -4.93 -1.22
C VAL A 233 -3.36 -5.91 -1.40
N VAL A 234 -2.63 -5.78 -2.51
CA VAL A 234 -1.38 -6.50 -2.79
C VAL A 234 -0.21 -5.56 -2.54
N HIS A 235 0.49 -5.80 -1.43
CA HIS A 235 1.61 -4.95 -1.01
C HIS A 235 2.91 -5.28 -1.74
N ILE A 236 3.21 -6.57 -1.88
CA ILE A 236 4.47 -7.04 -2.44
C ILE A 236 4.19 -8.05 -3.54
N GLU A 237 4.83 -7.84 -4.68
CA GLU A 237 4.88 -8.82 -5.77
C GLU A 237 6.29 -8.83 -6.34
N LYS A 238 6.99 -9.94 -6.23
CA LYS A 238 8.36 -10.13 -6.71
C LYS A 238 8.46 -11.37 -7.58
N ALA A 239 9.09 -11.22 -8.75
CA ALA A 239 9.39 -12.31 -9.65
C ALA A 239 10.78 -12.13 -10.27
N PHE A 240 11.44 -13.21 -10.66
CA PHE A 240 12.68 -13.11 -11.42
C PHE A 240 12.39 -12.63 -12.85
N ALA A 241 13.08 -11.59 -13.29
CA ALA A 241 12.87 -10.95 -14.59
C ALA A 241 13.28 -11.88 -15.77
N ASP A 242 14.21 -12.80 -15.54
CA ASP A 242 14.67 -13.81 -16.50
C ASP A 242 13.68 -14.96 -16.65
N VAL A 243 12.67 -15.08 -15.78
CA VAL A 243 11.58 -16.04 -15.90
C VAL A 243 10.41 -15.40 -16.63
N GLN A 244 10.38 -15.58 -17.94
CA GLN A 244 9.40 -14.92 -18.81
C GLN A 244 7.96 -15.21 -18.43
N GLY A 245 7.20 -14.18 -18.10
CA GLY A 245 5.76 -14.27 -17.74
C GLY A 245 5.49 -14.60 -16.27
N ALA A 246 6.52 -14.65 -15.41
CA ALA A 246 6.33 -14.95 -13.98
C ALA A 246 5.49 -13.88 -13.25
N TYR A 247 5.70 -12.58 -13.50
CA TYR A 247 4.87 -11.52 -12.91
C TYR A 247 3.39 -11.64 -13.27
N PRO A 248 2.97 -11.71 -14.55
CA PRO A 248 1.57 -11.92 -14.86
C PRO A 248 0.99 -13.22 -14.32
N MET A 249 1.82 -14.27 -14.22
CA MET A 249 1.37 -15.56 -13.72
C MET A 249 1.12 -15.54 -12.23
N ILE A 250 2.04 -15.00 -11.42
CA ILE A 250 1.84 -14.91 -9.97
C ILE A 250 0.66 -13.98 -9.65
N ASN A 251 0.54 -12.84 -10.33
CA ASN A 251 -0.58 -11.92 -10.15
C ASN A 251 -1.92 -12.61 -10.41
N GLN A 252 -2.09 -13.28 -11.56
CA GLN A 252 -3.33 -13.98 -11.88
C GLN A 252 -3.65 -15.05 -10.84
N GLN A 253 -2.68 -15.91 -10.52
CA GLN A 253 -2.90 -17.03 -9.61
C GLN A 253 -3.23 -16.58 -8.20
N PHE A 254 -2.55 -15.55 -7.70
CA PHE A 254 -2.85 -14.99 -6.39
C PHE A 254 -4.25 -14.41 -6.31
N VAL A 255 -4.65 -13.62 -7.31
CA VAL A 255 -5.99 -13.05 -7.37
C VAL A 255 -7.06 -14.15 -7.45
N GLU A 256 -6.83 -15.18 -8.27
CA GLU A 256 -7.75 -16.30 -8.44
C GLU A 256 -7.95 -17.11 -7.14
N HIS A 257 -6.91 -17.25 -6.32
CA HIS A 257 -6.96 -18.08 -5.11
C HIS A 257 -7.32 -17.29 -3.84
N GLU A 258 -6.89 -16.02 -3.73
CA GLU A 258 -6.95 -15.30 -2.47
C GLU A 258 -7.87 -14.07 -2.48
N CYS A 259 -8.24 -13.53 -3.65
CA CYS A 259 -8.94 -12.26 -3.73
C CYS A 259 -10.39 -12.36 -4.21
N MET A 260 -10.90 -13.54 -4.58
CA MET A 260 -12.21 -13.68 -5.24
C MET A 260 -13.42 -13.29 -4.37
N ASP A 261 -13.25 -13.19 -3.06
CA ASP A 261 -14.28 -12.71 -2.13
C ASP A 261 -14.44 -11.18 -2.14
N TYR A 262 -13.53 -10.46 -2.82
CA TYR A 262 -13.52 -9.00 -2.90
C TYR A 262 -13.91 -8.51 -4.30
N THR A 263 -14.55 -7.35 -4.36
CA THR A 263 -14.92 -6.71 -5.64
C THR A 263 -13.69 -6.14 -6.35
N TYR A 264 -12.76 -5.59 -5.56
CA TYR A 264 -11.58 -4.88 -6.06
C TYR A 264 -10.28 -5.43 -5.50
N VAL A 265 -9.22 -5.24 -6.29
CA VAL A 265 -7.84 -5.42 -5.87
C VAL A 265 -7.11 -4.08 -6.02
N ASN A 266 -6.58 -3.57 -4.92
CA ASN A 266 -5.64 -2.46 -4.90
C ASN A 266 -4.22 -3.03 -5.09
N ARG A 267 -3.46 -2.51 -6.06
CA ARG A 267 -2.06 -2.89 -6.31
C ARG A 267 -1.11 -1.72 -6.04
N GLU A 268 -1.48 -0.84 -5.12
CA GLU A 268 -0.72 0.35 -4.71
C GLU A 268 -0.39 1.31 -5.88
N ASP A 269 0.40 2.33 -5.60
CA ASP A 269 0.82 3.35 -6.56
C ASP A 269 1.99 2.89 -7.46
N ASP A 270 2.52 3.79 -8.30
CA ASP A 270 3.66 3.54 -9.18
C ASP A 270 4.93 4.30 -8.75
N ALA A 271 4.89 5.03 -7.64
CA ALA A 271 6.00 5.82 -7.07
C ALA A 271 6.73 6.70 -8.12
N GLY A 272 6.01 7.14 -9.17
CA GLY A 272 6.60 7.91 -10.28
C GLY A 272 7.44 7.10 -11.27
N GLU A 273 7.60 5.79 -11.07
CA GLU A 273 8.38 4.91 -11.92
C GLU A 273 7.66 4.63 -13.25
N GLU A 274 8.16 5.15 -14.37
CA GLU A 274 7.51 5.06 -15.69
C GLU A 274 7.27 3.60 -16.13
N GLY A 275 8.22 2.71 -15.88
CA GLY A 275 8.11 1.29 -16.19
C GLY A 275 6.99 0.60 -15.42
N LEU A 276 6.90 0.86 -14.11
CA LEU A 276 5.86 0.33 -13.24
C LEU A 276 4.49 0.91 -13.60
N ARG A 277 4.41 2.23 -13.85
CA ARG A 277 3.21 2.91 -14.36
C ARG A 277 2.66 2.25 -15.62
N LYS A 278 3.51 2.02 -16.61
CA LYS A 278 3.14 1.37 -17.86
C LYS A 278 2.62 -0.05 -17.63
N ASP A 279 3.27 -0.80 -16.74
CA ASP A 279 2.82 -2.16 -16.42
C ASP A 279 1.45 -2.11 -15.73
N LYS A 280 1.27 -1.32 -14.68
CA LYS A 280 0.01 -1.19 -13.95
C LYS A 280 -1.14 -0.73 -14.86
N LEU A 281 -0.94 0.30 -15.70
CA LEU A 281 -1.93 0.76 -16.69
C LEU A 281 -2.28 -0.32 -17.73
N SER A 282 -1.36 -1.23 -18.02
CA SER A 282 -1.60 -2.31 -19.00
C SER A 282 -2.63 -3.34 -18.54
N TYR A 283 -2.89 -3.43 -17.22
CA TYR A 283 -3.97 -4.25 -16.64
C TYR A 283 -5.34 -3.56 -16.61
N ARG A 284 -5.42 -2.29 -17.04
CA ARG A 284 -6.66 -1.52 -17.16
C ARG A 284 -7.37 -1.33 -15.83
N PRO A 285 -6.82 -0.51 -14.92
CA PRO A 285 -7.49 -0.18 -13.67
C PRO A 285 -8.87 0.41 -13.93
N VAL A 286 -9.81 0.17 -13.03
CA VAL A 286 -11.18 0.72 -13.11
C VAL A 286 -11.15 2.21 -12.76
N PHE A 287 -10.40 2.54 -11.72
CA PHE A 287 -10.13 3.91 -11.30
C PHE A 287 -8.78 3.96 -10.57
N LEU A 288 -8.35 5.16 -10.26
CA LEU A 288 -7.23 5.42 -9.37
C LEU A 288 -7.79 5.99 -8.07
N GLU A 289 -7.33 5.47 -6.94
CA GLU A 289 -7.60 6.06 -5.63
C GLU A 289 -6.64 7.24 -5.46
N GLU A 290 -7.16 8.45 -5.67
CA GLU A 290 -6.37 9.68 -5.64
C GLU A 290 -6.05 10.07 -4.20
N LYS A 291 -4.83 10.54 -4.00
CA LYS A 291 -4.33 11.06 -2.73
C LYS A 291 -3.62 12.39 -2.96
N GLY A 292 -3.82 13.34 -2.05
CA GLY A 292 -3.23 14.65 -2.19
C GLY A 292 -2.64 15.18 -0.91
N PHE A 293 -1.93 16.29 -1.09
CA PHE A 293 -1.37 17.08 -0.01
C PHE A 293 -2.22 18.34 0.18
N VAL A 294 -2.66 18.58 1.42
CA VAL A 294 -3.49 19.73 1.80
C VAL A 294 -2.64 20.76 2.53
N THR A 295 -2.78 22.01 2.13
CA THR A 295 -2.16 23.17 2.81
C THR A 295 -3.19 24.25 3.07
N ARG A 296 -2.93 25.11 4.06
CA ARG A 296 -3.80 26.25 4.39
C ARG A 296 -3.62 27.37 3.35
N ILE A 297 -4.74 27.96 2.90
CA ILE A 297 -4.72 29.15 2.02
C ILE A 297 -4.41 30.37 2.88
N GLY A 298 -3.34 31.13 2.58
CA GLY A 298 -3.01 32.37 3.26
C GLY A 298 -1.99 32.26 4.40
N GLY A 299 -1.33 31.12 4.57
CA GLY A 299 -0.06 31.05 5.32
C GLY A 299 0.98 31.91 4.59
N GLN A 300 1.56 32.90 5.25
CA GLN A 300 2.61 33.74 4.67
C GLN A 300 3.83 32.86 4.33
N GLN A 301 4.35 33.07 3.13
CA GLN A 301 5.67 32.60 2.71
C GLN A 301 6.76 33.20 3.59
#